data_8376157522a91244cbfd8e234f4a84a3
#
_entry.id   8376157522a91244cbfd8e234f4a84a3
#
_cell.length_a   1.000
_cell.length_b   1.000
_cell.length_c   1.000
_cell.angle_alpha   90.00
_cell.angle_beta   90.00
_cell.angle_gamma   90.00
#
_symmetry.space_group_name_H-M   'P 1'
#
loop_
_entity.id
_entity.type
_entity.pdbx_description
1 polymer ?
#
loop_
_entity_poly.entity_id
_entity_poly.type
_entity_poly.pdbx_seq_one_letter_code
_entity_poly.pdbx_strand_id
1 'polypeptide(L)'
;MRDCVDAGLDFFRFSMIGYDKNKYNEMMHNTVGGNFDKVCKNIKEMQKYVKESGSDCVVATYHLITDVENEFDELQEYTALTEELGVKTEIWRMHNWSGVYDNKDKRSGKINTCGRPFSPDVVIRAGGLEGQRGAVAPCCQVLGRDEEAVLGHTSKNTIEEIWNGPAYVELREQHTKGDYPDYCKDCDFLVDDPEVLVWTNHERDLSKMHGTEFDLDDYR
;
A
#
# COMPACT_ATOMS: atom_id res chain seq x y z
N MET A 1 -20.77 -3.98 0.47
CA MET A 1 -20.07 -3.53 1.69
C MET A 1 -20.73 -4.08 2.96
N ARG A 2 -22.06 -3.94 3.12
CA ARG A 2 -22.77 -4.46 4.32
C ARG A 2 -22.55 -5.95 4.52
N ASP A 3 -22.72 -6.75 3.48
CA ASP A 3 -22.51 -8.20 3.53
C ASP A 3 -21.09 -8.61 3.99
N CYS A 4 -20.08 -7.75 3.76
CA CYS A 4 -18.73 -7.99 4.27
C CYS A 4 -18.66 -7.78 5.79
N VAL A 5 -19.32 -6.73 6.30
CA VAL A 5 -19.42 -6.49 7.75
C VAL A 5 -20.17 -7.62 8.44
N ASP A 6 -21.29 -8.06 7.84
CA ASP A 6 -22.10 -9.15 8.36
C ASP A 6 -21.34 -10.50 8.36
N ALA A 7 -20.38 -10.64 7.45
CA ALA A 7 -19.47 -11.79 7.39
C ALA A 7 -18.29 -11.71 8.36
N GLY A 8 -18.21 -10.67 9.19
CA GLY A 8 -17.15 -10.51 10.21
C GLY A 8 -15.88 -9.82 9.72
N LEU A 9 -16.02 -8.84 8.80
CA LEU A 9 -14.89 -8.03 8.36
C LEU A 9 -14.36 -7.17 9.50
N ASP A 10 -13.06 -7.24 9.79
CA ASP A 10 -12.40 -6.49 10.86
C ASP A 10 -12.03 -5.06 10.47
N PHE A 11 -11.68 -4.85 9.18
CA PHE A 11 -11.15 -3.57 8.73
C PHE A 11 -11.55 -3.26 7.28
N PHE A 12 -12.10 -2.08 7.05
CA PHE A 12 -12.48 -1.59 5.73
C PHE A 12 -11.81 -0.24 5.43
N ARG A 13 -11.00 -0.19 4.37
CA ARG A 13 -10.25 1.00 3.99
C ARG A 13 -10.71 1.54 2.64
N PHE A 14 -11.08 2.81 2.61
CA PHE A 14 -11.37 3.54 1.38
C PHE A 14 -10.09 4.23 0.89
N SER A 15 -9.64 3.89 -0.31
CA SER A 15 -8.61 4.67 -1.00
C SER A 15 -9.24 5.96 -1.52
N MET A 16 -8.99 7.05 -0.80
CA MET A 16 -9.58 8.37 -1.06
C MET A 16 -8.44 9.38 -1.16
N ILE A 17 -7.86 9.51 -2.36
CA ILE A 17 -6.74 10.41 -2.60
C ILE A 17 -7.31 11.76 -3.04
N GLY A 18 -7.26 12.73 -2.14
CA GLY A 18 -7.79 14.08 -2.30
C GLY A 18 -8.74 14.48 -1.16
N TYR A 19 -8.64 15.72 -0.74
CA TYR A 19 -9.35 16.29 0.42
C TYR A 19 -10.59 17.11 0.01
N ASP A 20 -10.68 17.47 -1.26
CA ASP A 20 -11.82 18.13 -1.86
C ASP A 20 -12.18 17.53 -3.22
N LYS A 21 -13.24 18.05 -3.83
CA LYS A 21 -13.74 17.57 -5.10
C LYS A 21 -12.76 17.75 -6.25
N ASN A 22 -11.99 18.84 -6.26
CA ASN A 22 -11.05 19.15 -7.34
C ASN A 22 -9.83 18.23 -7.23
N LYS A 23 -9.20 18.17 -6.04
CA LYS A 23 -8.04 17.31 -5.80
C LYS A 23 -8.40 15.84 -5.98
N TYR A 24 -9.55 15.40 -5.50
CA TYR A 24 -10.03 14.03 -5.68
C TYR A 24 -10.22 13.68 -7.17
N ASN A 25 -10.86 14.57 -7.95
CA ASN A 25 -11.08 14.31 -9.37
C ASN A 25 -9.77 14.31 -10.16
N GLU A 26 -8.81 15.18 -9.80
CA GLU A 26 -7.48 15.21 -10.37
C GLU A 26 -6.75 13.88 -10.13
N MET A 27 -6.67 13.48 -8.87
CA MET A 27 -5.88 12.31 -8.46
C MET A 27 -6.50 10.97 -8.86
N MET A 28 -7.81 10.86 -8.76
CA MET A 28 -8.51 9.61 -9.07
C MET A 28 -8.87 9.50 -10.57
N HIS A 29 -8.38 10.40 -11.41
CA HIS A 29 -8.66 10.44 -12.86
C HIS A 29 -10.12 10.13 -13.17
N ASN A 30 -11.01 10.91 -12.62
CA ASN A 30 -12.44 10.62 -12.55
C ASN A 30 -13.10 10.62 -13.93
N THR A 31 -12.84 9.57 -14.71
CA THR A 31 -13.41 9.38 -16.04
C THR A 31 -14.72 8.59 -16.03
N VAL A 32 -15.03 7.87 -14.96
CA VAL A 32 -16.19 6.96 -14.91
C VAL A 32 -16.90 7.06 -13.56
N GLY A 33 -17.68 8.13 -13.36
CA GLY A 33 -18.75 8.18 -12.36
C GLY A 33 -18.38 8.05 -10.88
N GLY A 34 -17.10 8.02 -10.53
CA GLY A 34 -16.68 8.25 -9.16
C GLY A 34 -16.81 9.75 -8.88
N ASN A 35 -17.43 10.16 -7.82
CA ASN A 35 -17.39 11.53 -7.38
C ASN A 35 -17.11 11.58 -5.89
N PHE A 36 -16.48 12.65 -5.49
CA PHE A 36 -16.11 12.93 -4.13
C PHE A 36 -17.30 12.80 -3.17
N ASP A 37 -18.44 13.42 -3.52
CA ASP A 37 -19.66 13.43 -2.68
C ASP A 37 -20.20 11.99 -2.47
N LYS A 38 -20.12 11.15 -3.50
CA LYS A 38 -20.56 9.76 -3.43
C LYS A 38 -19.67 8.94 -2.51
N VAL A 39 -18.36 9.16 -2.56
CA VAL A 39 -17.40 8.47 -1.67
C VAL A 39 -17.63 8.90 -0.23
N CYS A 40 -17.73 10.20 0.05
CA CYS A 40 -18.04 10.72 1.37
C CYS A 40 -19.37 10.15 1.92
N LYS A 41 -20.40 10.09 1.07
CA LYS A 41 -21.68 9.47 1.43
C LYS A 41 -21.52 7.98 1.76
N ASN A 42 -20.80 7.23 0.94
CA ASN A 42 -20.56 5.80 1.17
C ASN A 42 -19.80 5.54 2.49
N ILE A 43 -18.84 6.39 2.82
CA ILE A 43 -18.10 6.33 4.09
C ILE A 43 -19.05 6.55 5.27
N LYS A 44 -19.85 7.62 5.24
CA LYS A 44 -20.84 7.91 6.29
C LYS A 44 -21.87 6.79 6.45
N GLU A 45 -22.36 6.23 5.34
CA GLU A 45 -23.31 5.10 5.37
C GLU A 45 -22.67 3.82 5.94
N MET A 46 -21.41 3.56 5.61
CA MET A 46 -20.68 2.39 6.12
C MET A 46 -20.46 2.48 7.63
N GLN A 47 -20.01 3.63 8.12
CA GLN A 47 -19.84 3.87 9.57
C GLN A 47 -21.15 3.72 10.32
N LYS A 48 -22.23 4.32 9.77
CA LYS A 48 -23.55 4.18 10.35
C LYS A 48 -23.95 2.70 10.46
N TYR A 49 -23.71 1.94 9.40
CA TYR A 49 -24.05 0.51 9.38
C TYR A 49 -23.24 -0.30 10.39
N VAL A 50 -21.93 -0.08 10.46
CA VAL A 50 -21.05 -0.73 11.46
C VAL A 50 -21.55 -0.45 12.87
N LYS A 51 -21.88 0.80 13.19
CA LYS A 51 -22.43 1.17 14.51
C LYS A 51 -23.78 0.51 14.80
N GLU A 52 -24.69 0.47 13.82
CA GLU A 52 -26.04 -0.10 13.97
C GLU A 52 -26.02 -1.62 14.08
N SER A 53 -25.08 -2.30 13.40
CA SER A 53 -24.92 -3.76 13.48
C SER A 53 -24.19 -4.24 14.73
N GLY A 54 -23.57 -3.33 15.49
CA GLY A 54 -22.73 -3.68 16.64
C GLY A 54 -21.43 -4.37 16.26
N SER A 55 -20.96 -4.19 15.02
CA SER A 55 -19.71 -4.75 14.55
C SER A 55 -18.49 -3.94 15.04
N ASP A 56 -17.40 -4.61 15.33
CA ASP A 56 -16.10 -4.00 15.68
C ASP A 56 -15.27 -3.59 14.42
N CYS A 57 -15.85 -3.68 13.23
CA CYS A 57 -15.19 -3.33 11.98
C CYS A 57 -14.71 -1.87 11.99
N VAL A 58 -13.42 -1.67 11.78
CA VAL A 58 -12.83 -0.33 11.66
C VAL A 58 -13.01 0.18 10.23
N VAL A 59 -13.63 1.36 10.11
CA VAL A 59 -13.74 2.08 8.83
C VAL A 59 -12.67 3.15 8.77
N ALA A 60 -11.79 3.06 7.79
CA ALA A 60 -10.69 3.99 7.60
C ALA A 60 -10.62 4.55 6.17
N THR A 61 -9.94 5.67 6.02
CA THR A 61 -9.53 6.22 4.72
C THR A 61 -8.04 6.11 4.54
N TYR A 62 -7.60 6.21 3.30
CA TYR A 62 -6.19 6.22 2.91
C TYR A 62 -5.95 7.36 1.94
N HIS A 63 -4.94 8.17 2.22
CA HIS A 63 -4.50 9.27 1.39
C HIS A 63 -3.01 9.16 1.06
N LEU A 64 -2.64 9.64 -0.11
CA LEU A 64 -1.25 9.81 -0.53
C LEU A 64 -0.97 11.29 -0.71
N ILE A 65 0.00 11.80 0.03
CA ILE A 65 0.56 13.13 -0.23
C ILE A 65 1.33 13.06 -1.54
N THR A 66 0.97 13.94 -2.45
CA THR A 66 1.51 14.00 -3.81
C THR A 66 2.33 15.24 -4.07
N ASP A 67 2.17 16.25 -3.22
CA ASP A 67 2.89 17.53 -3.28
C ASP A 67 3.73 17.69 -2.01
N VAL A 68 4.97 17.23 -2.07
CA VAL A 68 5.89 17.27 -0.92
C VAL A 68 6.24 18.70 -0.52
N GLU A 69 6.21 19.66 -1.45
CA GLU A 69 6.49 21.06 -1.16
C GLU A 69 5.39 21.70 -0.32
N ASN A 70 4.14 21.23 -0.47
CA ASN A 70 2.96 21.69 0.27
C ASN A 70 2.39 20.59 1.19
N GLU A 71 3.21 19.66 1.63
CA GLU A 71 2.83 18.51 2.47
C GLU A 71 2.00 18.93 3.70
N PHE A 72 2.39 20.00 4.35
CA PHE A 72 1.71 20.47 5.56
C PHE A 72 0.28 20.93 5.28
N ASP A 73 0.05 21.67 4.21
CA ASP A 73 -1.27 22.16 3.84
C ASP A 73 -2.18 20.97 3.39
N GLU A 74 -1.63 20.05 2.58
CA GLU A 74 -2.34 18.84 2.15
C GLU A 74 -2.72 17.96 3.35
N LEU A 75 -1.83 17.82 4.34
CA LEU A 75 -2.07 17.11 5.59
C LEU A 75 -3.21 17.76 6.40
N GLN A 76 -3.19 19.08 6.56
CA GLN A 76 -4.23 19.81 7.31
C GLN A 76 -5.61 19.66 6.67
N GLU A 77 -5.71 19.88 5.37
CA GLU A 77 -6.97 19.79 4.63
C GLU A 77 -7.54 18.36 4.70
N TYR A 78 -6.69 17.34 4.56
CA TYR A 78 -7.16 15.97 4.61
C TYR A 78 -7.57 15.53 6.03
N THR A 79 -6.84 15.95 7.05
CA THR A 79 -7.22 15.67 8.45
C THR A 79 -8.53 16.35 8.82
N ALA A 80 -8.77 17.59 8.40
CA ALA A 80 -10.03 18.28 8.61
C ALA A 80 -11.21 17.52 7.95
N LEU A 81 -11.03 17.06 6.72
CA LEU A 81 -12.04 16.23 6.05
C LEU A 81 -12.35 14.95 6.82
N THR A 82 -11.32 14.23 7.28
CA THR A 82 -11.52 12.96 7.99
C THR A 82 -12.14 13.14 9.37
N GLU A 83 -11.88 14.25 10.03
CA GLU A 83 -12.57 14.66 11.26
C GLU A 83 -14.06 14.94 11.00
N GLU A 84 -14.41 15.67 9.93
CA GLU A 84 -15.78 15.88 9.51
C GLU A 84 -16.52 14.57 9.20
N LEU A 85 -15.82 13.65 8.55
CA LEU A 85 -16.34 12.31 8.23
C LEU A 85 -16.41 11.40 9.47
N GLY A 86 -15.66 11.72 10.53
CA GLY A 86 -15.55 10.93 11.76
C GLY A 86 -14.89 9.57 11.55
N VAL A 87 -13.94 9.44 10.61
CA VAL A 87 -13.27 8.18 10.25
C VAL A 87 -11.86 8.08 10.78
N LYS A 88 -11.37 6.86 10.90
CA LYS A 88 -9.94 6.61 11.01
C LYS A 88 -9.27 6.90 9.66
N THR A 89 -7.98 7.28 9.70
CA THR A 89 -7.25 7.56 8.47
C THR A 89 -5.77 7.24 8.57
N GLU A 90 -5.20 6.95 7.41
CA GLU A 90 -3.78 6.78 7.17
C GLU A 90 -3.36 7.74 6.07
N ILE A 91 -2.35 8.57 6.33
CA ILE A 91 -1.79 9.51 5.36
C ILE A 91 -0.34 9.13 5.11
N TRP A 92 -0.03 8.84 3.87
CA TRP A 92 1.24 8.33 3.43
C TRP A 92 1.87 9.26 2.40
N ARG A 93 3.19 9.27 2.30
CA ARG A 93 3.88 9.84 1.14
C ARG A 93 3.78 8.91 -0.04
N MET A 94 3.60 9.50 -1.22
CA MET A 94 3.61 8.75 -2.47
C MET A 94 5.00 8.17 -2.72
N HIS A 95 5.03 6.90 -3.10
CA HIS A 95 6.25 6.21 -3.46
C HIS A 95 6.47 6.19 -4.97
N ASN A 96 7.69 5.82 -5.35
CA ASN A 96 8.11 5.85 -6.75
C ASN A 96 7.77 4.57 -7.55
N TRP A 97 7.03 3.63 -6.95
CA TRP A 97 6.63 2.38 -7.61
C TRP A 97 7.83 1.66 -8.26
N SER A 98 8.90 1.45 -7.48
CA SER A 98 10.12 0.77 -7.98
C SER A 98 10.82 1.53 -9.11
N GLY A 99 10.82 2.86 -9.04
CA GLY A 99 11.47 3.75 -10.01
C GLY A 99 10.64 4.05 -11.27
N VAL A 100 9.38 3.57 -11.35
CA VAL A 100 8.50 3.86 -12.49
C VAL A 100 7.91 5.27 -12.44
N TYR A 101 7.71 5.81 -11.24
CA TYR A 101 7.17 7.13 -11.02
C TYR A 101 8.19 8.06 -10.38
N ASP A 102 8.39 9.24 -10.96
CA ASP A 102 9.21 10.30 -10.36
C ASP A 102 8.36 11.10 -9.37
N ASN A 103 8.39 10.69 -8.11
CA ASN A 103 7.65 11.35 -7.03
C ASN A 103 8.33 12.62 -6.51
N LYS A 104 9.46 13.05 -7.09
CA LYS A 104 10.27 14.19 -6.66
C LYS A 104 10.76 14.16 -5.21
N ASP A 105 10.26 13.23 -4.42
CA ASP A 105 10.67 12.98 -3.04
C ASP A 105 11.94 12.12 -3.06
N LYS A 106 13.09 12.78 -2.99
CA LYS A 106 14.38 12.08 -2.87
C LYS A 106 14.61 11.74 -1.41
N ARG A 107 14.07 10.61 -1.00
CA ARG A 107 14.35 10.09 0.34
C ARG A 107 15.86 9.95 0.52
N SER A 108 16.34 10.56 1.60
CA SER A 108 17.75 10.46 2.01
C SER A 108 17.85 9.42 3.12
N GLY A 109 18.82 8.54 3.01
CA GLY A 109 19.08 7.52 4.00
C GLY A 109 20.12 6.55 3.50
N LYS A 110 20.60 5.71 4.38
CA LYS A 110 21.46 4.59 3.99
C LYS A 110 20.60 3.55 3.27
N ILE A 111 21.04 3.08 2.12
CA ILE A 111 20.37 2.01 1.41
C ILE A 111 20.39 0.75 2.26
N ASN A 112 19.21 0.20 2.50
CA ASN A 112 18.99 -1.01 3.28
C ASN A 112 17.87 -1.84 2.65
N THR A 113 17.69 -3.08 3.09
CA THR A 113 16.56 -3.89 2.63
C THR A 113 15.22 -3.35 3.14
N CYS A 114 14.18 -3.46 2.31
CA CYS A 114 12.83 -3.02 2.69
C CYS A 114 12.03 -4.04 3.53
N GLY A 115 12.58 -5.18 3.88
CA GLY A 115 11.89 -6.23 4.63
C GLY A 115 10.81 -7.02 3.88
N ARG A 116 10.25 -6.52 2.76
CA ARG A 116 9.16 -7.20 2.03
C ARG A 116 9.49 -8.61 1.57
N PRO A 117 10.69 -8.95 1.09
CA PRO A 117 11.05 -10.33 0.73
C PRO A 117 11.01 -11.32 1.90
N PHE A 118 10.99 -10.80 3.13
CA PHE A 118 11.05 -11.58 4.38
C PHE A 118 9.71 -11.58 5.13
N SER A 119 8.80 -10.65 4.80
CA SER A 119 7.47 -10.61 5.41
C SER A 119 6.61 -11.76 4.89
N PRO A 120 5.62 -12.24 5.66
CA PRO A 120 4.74 -13.34 5.24
C PRO A 120 3.75 -12.93 4.15
N ASP A 121 3.85 -11.72 3.61
CA ASP A 121 2.97 -11.20 2.58
C ASP A 121 3.31 -11.76 1.20
N VAL A 122 2.31 -12.22 0.48
CA VAL A 122 2.42 -12.70 -0.90
C VAL A 122 1.53 -11.88 -1.82
N VAL A 123 2.09 -11.33 -2.88
CA VAL A 123 1.35 -10.58 -3.89
C VAL A 123 1.06 -11.45 -5.10
N ILE A 124 -0.22 -11.69 -5.38
CA ILE A 124 -0.67 -12.50 -6.52
C ILE A 124 -1.38 -11.58 -7.51
N ARG A 125 -0.94 -11.55 -8.75
CA ARG A 125 -1.57 -10.77 -9.81
C ARG A 125 -2.88 -11.42 -10.25
N ALA A 126 -3.99 -10.69 -10.12
CA ALA A 126 -5.31 -11.17 -10.49
C ALA A 126 -5.59 -11.05 -12.01
N GLY A 127 -4.84 -10.21 -12.70
CA GLY A 127 -4.97 -9.93 -14.13
C GLY A 127 -3.71 -9.23 -14.64
N GLY A 128 -3.80 -8.59 -15.81
CA GLY A 128 -2.68 -7.91 -16.45
C GLY A 128 -2.42 -8.49 -17.85
N LEU A 129 -1.17 -8.49 -18.28
CA LEU A 129 -0.74 -9.07 -19.56
C LEU A 129 -1.06 -10.57 -19.62
N GLU A 130 -1.16 -11.11 -20.82
CA GLU A 130 -1.38 -12.53 -21.04
C GLU A 130 -0.32 -13.37 -20.28
N GLY A 131 -0.77 -14.38 -19.54
CA GLY A 131 0.11 -15.20 -18.69
C GLY A 131 0.43 -14.64 -17.31
N GLN A 132 0.05 -13.41 -16.98
CA GLN A 132 0.33 -12.82 -15.66
C GLN A 132 -0.70 -13.17 -14.59
N ARG A 133 -1.89 -13.65 -14.97
CA ARG A 133 -2.91 -14.03 -14.00
C ARG A 133 -2.44 -15.20 -13.14
N GLY A 134 -2.32 -14.96 -11.85
CA GLY A 134 -1.79 -15.92 -10.88
C GLY A 134 -0.27 -15.90 -10.73
N ALA A 135 0.44 -14.98 -11.41
CA ALA A 135 1.85 -14.74 -11.18
C ALA A 135 2.07 -14.16 -9.77
N VAL A 136 3.08 -14.65 -9.08
CA VAL A 136 3.48 -14.16 -7.76
C VAL A 136 4.59 -13.15 -7.94
N ALA A 137 4.35 -11.92 -7.48
CA ALA A 137 5.29 -10.82 -7.52
C ALA A 137 6.02 -10.63 -6.17
N PRO A 138 7.22 -10.03 -6.16
CA PRO A 138 7.98 -9.77 -4.94
C PRO A 138 7.25 -8.88 -3.94
N CYS A 139 6.52 -7.88 -4.45
CA CYS A 139 5.72 -6.97 -3.65
C CYS A 139 4.73 -6.18 -4.52
N CYS A 140 3.88 -5.36 -3.91
CA CYS A 140 2.91 -4.53 -4.63
C CYS A 140 3.54 -3.28 -5.29
N GLN A 141 4.80 -2.96 -5.02
CA GLN A 141 5.48 -1.79 -5.58
C GLN A 141 6.04 -2.01 -6.99
N VAL A 142 6.21 -3.25 -7.43
CA VAL A 142 6.80 -3.59 -8.73
C VAL A 142 5.80 -3.50 -9.88
N LEU A 143 4.98 -2.46 -9.90
CA LEU A 143 4.07 -2.17 -11.01
C LEU A 143 4.85 -1.72 -12.25
N GLY A 144 4.44 -2.21 -13.42
CA GLY A 144 5.10 -1.90 -14.69
C GLY A 144 6.39 -2.71 -14.96
N ARG A 145 6.77 -3.60 -14.04
CA ARG A 145 7.90 -4.54 -14.20
C ARG A 145 7.41 -5.98 -14.24
N ASP A 146 6.30 -6.21 -14.91
CA ASP A 146 5.52 -7.43 -14.80
C ASP A 146 6.23 -8.67 -15.35
N GLU A 147 7.07 -8.52 -16.36
CA GLU A 147 7.79 -9.63 -16.98
C GLU A 147 9.02 -10.06 -16.16
N GLU A 148 9.65 -9.12 -15.47
CA GLU A 148 10.90 -9.35 -14.74
C GLU A 148 10.65 -9.81 -13.31
N ALA A 149 9.59 -9.30 -12.69
CA ALA A 149 9.29 -9.50 -11.27
C ALA A 149 8.28 -10.63 -11.06
N VAL A 150 8.61 -11.85 -11.48
CA VAL A 150 7.79 -13.06 -11.29
C VAL A 150 8.58 -14.10 -10.50
N LEU A 151 8.10 -14.43 -9.30
CA LEU A 151 8.75 -15.40 -8.41
C LEU A 151 8.14 -16.79 -8.51
N GLY A 152 7.01 -16.93 -9.18
CA GLY A 152 6.32 -18.20 -9.39
C GLY A 152 4.91 -17.98 -9.91
N HIS A 153 4.15 -19.06 -10.04
CA HIS A 153 2.80 -19.00 -10.59
C HIS A 153 1.87 -19.98 -9.87
N THR A 154 0.75 -19.47 -9.34
CA THR A 154 -0.22 -20.27 -8.55
C THR A 154 -0.94 -21.36 -9.34
N SER A 155 -0.89 -21.34 -10.68
CA SER A 155 -1.38 -22.45 -11.51
C SER A 155 -0.42 -23.64 -11.60
N LYS A 156 0.83 -23.48 -11.14
CA LYS A 156 1.88 -24.50 -11.26
C LYS A 156 2.33 -25.04 -9.91
N ASN A 157 2.31 -24.19 -8.88
CA ASN A 157 2.85 -24.47 -7.57
C ASN A 157 1.93 -23.93 -6.48
N THR A 158 1.99 -24.51 -5.29
CA THR A 158 1.40 -23.94 -4.08
C THR A 158 2.14 -22.68 -3.64
N ILE A 159 1.50 -21.84 -2.83
CA ILE A 159 2.13 -20.63 -2.27
C ILE A 159 3.36 -21.01 -1.44
N GLU A 160 3.29 -22.09 -0.67
CA GLU A 160 4.40 -22.58 0.14
C GLU A 160 5.60 -23.00 -0.72
N GLU A 161 5.37 -23.74 -1.83
CA GLU A 161 6.42 -24.09 -2.78
C GLU A 161 7.05 -22.87 -3.46
N ILE A 162 6.25 -21.86 -3.79
CA ILE A 162 6.74 -20.63 -4.39
C ILE A 162 7.58 -19.85 -3.37
N TRP A 163 7.07 -19.68 -2.14
CA TRP A 163 7.73 -18.95 -1.07
C TRP A 163 9.09 -19.54 -0.66
N ASN A 164 9.17 -20.87 -0.65
CA ASN A 164 10.42 -21.60 -0.36
C ASN A 164 11.19 -21.96 -1.62
N GLY A 165 10.69 -21.56 -2.79
CA GLY A 165 11.29 -21.86 -4.08
C GLY A 165 12.53 -21.01 -4.39
N PRO A 166 13.30 -21.40 -5.43
CA PRO A 166 14.59 -20.79 -5.74
C PRO A 166 14.51 -19.30 -6.01
N ALA A 167 13.44 -18.81 -6.65
CA ALA A 167 13.29 -17.40 -6.98
C ALA A 167 13.13 -16.50 -5.73
N TYR A 168 12.36 -16.94 -4.73
CA TYR A 168 12.24 -16.21 -3.46
C TYR A 168 13.51 -16.34 -2.62
N VAL A 169 14.16 -17.50 -2.63
CA VAL A 169 15.45 -17.71 -1.93
C VAL A 169 16.49 -16.76 -2.51
N GLU A 170 16.63 -16.72 -3.83
CA GLU A 170 17.54 -15.81 -4.52
C GLU A 170 17.25 -14.33 -4.20
N LEU A 171 15.98 -13.92 -4.25
CA LEU A 171 15.57 -12.56 -3.89
C LEU A 171 16.01 -12.20 -2.46
N ARG A 172 15.77 -13.09 -1.49
CA ARG A 172 16.22 -12.87 -0.10
C ARG A 172 17.72 -12.79 0.04
N GLU A 173 18.44 -13.68 -0.66
CA GLU A 173 19.91 -13.63 -0.67
C GLU A 173 20.46 -12.35 -1.28
N GLN A 174 19.87 -11.86 -2.37
CA GLN A 174 20.24 -10.59 -2.98
C GLN A 174 20.03 -9.42 -2.01
N HIS A 175 18.87 -9.39 -1.33
CA HIS A 175 18.57 -8.37 -0.33
C HIS A 175 19.49 -8.43 0.88
N THR A 176 19.89 -9.62 1.35
CA THR A 176 20.85 -9.75 2.46
C THR A 176 22.28 -9.34 2.09
N LYS A 177 22.62 -9.42 0.82
CA LYS A 177 23.94 -9.02 0.29
C LYS A 177 23.99 -7.55 -0.16
N GLY A 178 22.83 -6.87 -0.24
CA GLY A 178 22.73 -5.53 -0.82
C GLY A 178 22.91 -5.51 -2.34
N ASP A 179 22.75 -6.64 -3.01
CA ASP A 179 22.83 -6.79 -4.47
C ASP A 179 21.39 -6.90 -5.03
N TYR A 180 20.68 -5.80 -5.00
CA TYR A 180 19.27 -5.76 -5.31
C TYR A 180 18.98 -6.05 -6.79
N PRO A 181 17.92 -6.82 -7.12
CA PRO A 181 17.51 -7.04 -8.50
C PRO A 181 17.08 -5.73 -9.18
N ASP A 182 17.15 -5.69 -10.50
CA ASP A 182 16.88 -4.46 -11.28
C ASP A 182 15.52 -3.83 -10.98
N TYR A 183 14.50 -4.63 -10.69
CA TYR A 183 13.17 -4.14 -10.32
C TYR A 183 13.09 -3.60 -8.87
N CYS A 184 14.17 -3.68 -8.09
CA CYS A 184 14.24 -3.10 -6.73
C CYS A 184 15.22 -1.92 -6.62
N LYS A 185 16.23 -1.83 -7.47
CA LYS A 185 17.37 -0.90 -7.33
C LYS A 185 16.98 0.56 -7.13
N ASP A 186 15.96 1.00 -7.83
CA ASP A 186 15.50 2.39 -7.80
C ASP A 186 14.30 2.61 -6.86
N CYS A 187 13.98 1.60 -6.03
CA CYS A 187 12.85 1.66 -5.12
C CYS A 187 13.15 2.54 -3.91
N ASP A 188 12.29 3.50 -3.65
CA ASP A 188 12.42 4.43 -2.54
C ASP A 188 12.14 3.81 -1.14
N PHE A 189 11.78 2.53 -1.08
CA PHE A 189 11.71 1.75 0.15
C PHE A 189 13.05 1.10 0.55
N LEU A 190 14.10 1.20 -0.26
CA LEU A 190 15.42 0.69 0.06
C LEU A 190 16.26 1.69 0.87
N VAL A 191 15.71 2.21 1.95
CA VAL A 191 16.36 3.13 2.90
C VAL A 191 16.05 2.72 4.33
N ASP A 192 16.90 3.09 5.26
CA ASP A 192 16.77 2.72 6.69
C ASP A 192 15.46 3.20 7.31
N ASP A 193 15.01 4.39 6.94
CA ASP A 193 13.75 4.97 7.39
C ASP A 193 13.05 5.64 6.21
N PRO A 194 12.17 4.91 5.53
CA PRO A 194 11.51 5.45 4.34
C PRO A 194 10.49 6.55 4.66
N GLU A 195 10.17 6.83 5.94
CA GLU A 195 9.23 7.87 6.41
C GLU A 195 7.94 7.94 5.56
N VAL A 196 7.40 6.79 5.21
CA VAL A 196 6.27 6.71 4.28
C VAL A 196 4.93 7.00 4.94
N LEU A 197 4.79 6.69 6.24
CA LEU A 197 3.62 7.02 7.03
C LEU A 197 3.80 8.42 7.63
N VAL A 198 3.04 9.39 7.12
CA VAL A 198 3.11 10.78 7.60
C VAL A 198 2.26 10.98 8.85
N TRP A 199 1.04 10.41 8.86
CA TRP A 199 0.12 10.58 9.97
C TRP A 199 -0.97 9.51 10.01
N THR A 200 -1.41 9.18 11.23
CA THR A 200 -2.57 8.30 11.47
C THR A 200 -3.25 8.66 12.78
N ASN A 201 -4.56 8.43 12.87
CA ASN A 201 -5.36 8.58 14.08
C ASN A 201 -5.89 7.24 14.61
N HIS A 202 -5.29 6.12 14.23
CA HIS A 202 -5.64 4.81 14.80
C HIS A 202 -4.41 4.09 15.36
N GLU A 203 -4.65 3.16 16.27
CA GLU A 203 -3.61 2.50 17.07
C GLU A 203 -2.93 1.32 16.35
N ARG A 204 -3.26 1.10 15.07
CA ARG A 204 -2.69 -0.01 14.31
C ARG A 204 -1.21 0.24 14.03
N ASP A 205 -0.36 -0.73 14.32
CA ASP A 205 1.05 -0.68 13.93
C ASP A 205 1.17 -0.89 12.41
N LEU A 206 1.26 0.22 11.69
CA LEU A 206 1.31 0.23 10.24
C LEU A 206 2.72 0.04 9.69
N SER A 207 3.75 0.37 10.46
CA SER A 207 5.14 0.24 10.06
C SER A 207 5.49 -1.22 9.76
N LYS A 208 5.13 -2.12 10.67
CA LYS A 208 5.32 -3.57 10.49
C LYS A 208 4.53 -4.15 9.33
N MET A 209 3.33 -3.63 9.10
CA MET A 209 2.47 -4.10 8.01
C MET A 209 3.02 -3.81 6.62
N HIS A 210 3.82 -2.76 6.49
CA HIS A 210 4.36 -2.34 5.20
C HIS A 210 5.84 -2.66 5.02
N GLY A 211 6.44 -3.36 6.01
CA GLY A 211 7.85 -3.70 5.98
C GLY A 211 8.77 -2.47 6.04
N THR A 212 8.29 -1.38 6.66
CA THR A 212 9.05 -0.15 6.84
C THR A 212 9.97 -0.21 8.06
N GLU A 213 9.61 -1.03 9.05
CA GLU A 213 10.46 -1.39 10.18
C GLU A 213 10.90 -2.85 10.01
N PHE A 214 12.08 -3.06 9.49
CA PHE A 214 12.66 -4.38 9.32
C PHE A 214 14.11 -4.35 9.76
N ASP A 215 14.44 -5.18 10.75
CA ASP A 215 15.81 -5.44 11.14
C ASP A 215 16.26 -6.78 10.53
N LEU A 216 17.27 -6.72 9.68
CA LEU A 216 17.83 -7.90 9.04
C LEU A 216 18.44 -8.87 10.07
N ASP A 217 18.90 -8.38 11.21
CA ASP A 217 19.50 -9.20 12.26
C ASP A 217 18.42 -10.03 13.00
N ASP A 218 17.18 -9.57 13.05
CA ASP A 218 16.04 -10.35 13.58
C ASP A 218 15.68 -11.55 12.70
N TYR A 219 16.12 -11.53 11.42
CA TYR A 219 15.82 -12.58 10.45
C TYR A 219 16.89 -13.70 10.40
N ARG A 220 18.09 -13.43 10.85
CA ARG A 220 19.22 -14.38 10.86
C ARG A 220 19.18 -15.31 12.06
#